data_5450b6d7056bbcdb180fb11c26d16b52
#
_entry.id   5450b6d7056bbcdb180fb11c26d16b52
#
_cell.length_a   1.000
_cell.length_b   1.000
_cell.length_c   1.000
_cell.angle_alpha   90.00
_cell.angle_beta   90.00
_cell.angle_gamma   90.00
#
_symmetry.space_group_name_H-M   'P 1'
#
loop_
_entity.id
_entity.type
_entity.pdbx_description
1 polymer ?
#
loop_
_entity_poly.entity_id
_entity_poly.type
_entity_poly.pdbx_seq_one_letter_code
_entity_poly.pdbx_strand_id
1 'polypeptide(L)'
;MEPYKYWHNLIQQPALLVALLIGVVLVLYGIGVTVFKKDSTKGIWYHGVGVVVTVTVIFLLAGWNNTSYYPSFGDLQSSLTIRNSSSSQYTLNTMMYVSFLIPFVLGYIIYVWRKMDFHKINESEMAKDEKY
;
A
#
# COMPACT_ATOMS: atom_id res chain seq x y z
N MET A 1 15.39 -8.81 -21.28
CA MET A 1 14.83 -9.22 -19.99
C MET A 1 14.87 -10.75 -19.90
N GLU A 2 15.26 -11.33 -18.77
CA GLU A 2 15.34 -12.78 -18.62
C GLU A 2 13.96 -13.36 -18.33
N PRO A 3 13.63 -14.56 -18.84
CA PRO A 3 12.42 -15.26 -18.44
C PRO A 3 12.46 -15.58 -16.94
N TYR A 4 11.32 -15.50 -16.27
CA TYR A 4 11.19 -15.73 -14.82
C TYR A 4 11.96 -14.76 -13.90
N LYS A 5 12.32 -13.58 -14.36
CA LYS A 5 13.10 -12.60 -13.59
C LYS A 5 12.45 -12.19 -12.27
N TYR A 6 11.13 -12.11 -12.19
CA TYR A 6 10.41 -11.86 -10.95
C TYR A 6 10.65 -12.94 -9.89
N TRP A 7 10.65 -14.21 -10.33
CA TRP A 7 10.94 -15.34 -9.44
C TRP A 7 12.39 -15.35 -8.97
N HIS A 8 13.32 -15.07 -9.87
CA HIS A 8 14.74 -14.92 -9.53
C HIS A 8 14.97 -13.79 -8.53
N ASN A 9 14.33 -12.62 -8.72
CA ASN A 9 14.44 -11.51 -7.78
C ASN A 9 13.91 -11.86 -6.39
N LEU A 10 12.82 -12.62 -6.32
CA LEU A 10 12.25 -13.07 -5.05
C LEU A 10 13.19 -14.00 -4.28
N ILE A 11 13.87 -14.89 -5.00
CA ILE A 11 14.83 -15.83 -4.40
C ILE A 11 16.14 -15.12 -4.04
N GLN A 12 16.62 -14.21 -4.89
CA GLN A 12 17.86 -13.47 -4.64
C GLN A 12 17.75 -12.51 -3.46
N GLN A 13 16.53 -12.10 -3.12
CA GLN A 13 16.27 -11.19 -2.00
C GLN A 13 15.41 -11.86 -0.93
N PRO A 14 16.04 -12.64 -0.03
CA PRO A 14 15.30 -13.33 1.02
C PRO A 14 14.52 -12.39 1.93
N ALA A 15 14.96 -11.13 2.08
CA ALA A 15 14.23 -10.13 2.84
C ALA A 15 12.85 -9.82 2.26
N LEU A 16 12.74 -9.70 0.92
CA LEU A 16 11.45 -9.47 0.25
C LEU A 16 10.54 -10.70 0.34
N LEU A 17 11.13 -11.89 0.22
CA LEU A 17 10.38 -13.14 0.36
C LEU A 17 9.82 -13.29 1.78
N VAL A 18 10.63 -13.04 2.81
CA VAL A 18 10.18 -13.07 4.20
C VAL A 18 9.10 -12.02 4.46
N ALA A 19 9.28 -10.80 3.97
CA ALA A 19 8.28 -9.74 4.11
C ALA A 19 6.95 -10.10 3.41
N LEU A 20 7.01 -10.72 2.23
CA LEU A 20 5.83 -11.22 1.52
C LEU A 20 5.09 -12.27 2.33
N LEU A 21 5.82 -13.26 2.86
CA LEU A 21 5.22 -14.32 3.68
C LEU A 21 4.58 -13.76 4.96
N ILE A 22 5.25 -12.83 5.64
CA ILE A 22 4.70 -12.15 6.82
C ILE A 22 3.42 -11.40 6.45
N GLY A 23 3.42 -10.65 5.34
CA GLY A 23 2.25 -9.94 4.86
C GLY A 23 1.06 -10.86 4.60
N VAL A 24 1.27 -11.96 3.88
CA VAL A 24 0.23 -12.97 3.59
C VAL A 24 -0.28 -13.63 4.88
N VAL A 25 0.59 -14.01 5.79
CA VAL A 25 0.21 -14.61 7.09
C VAL A 25 -0.63 -13.63 7.90
N LEU A 26 -0.26 -12.34 7.94
CA LEU A 26 -1.04 -11.30 8.64
C LEU A 26 -2.44 -11.12 8.02
N VAL A 27 -2.55 -11.17 6.69
CA VAL A 27 -3.84 -11.09 5.99
C VAL A 27 -4.72 -12.27 6.40
N LEU A 28 -4.21 -13.50 6.31
CA LEU A 28 -4.95 -14.71 6.67
C LEU A 28 -5.32 -14.74 8.15
N TYR A 29 -4.40 -14.33 9.02
CA TYR A 29 -4.67 -14.21 10.45
C TYR A 29 -5.76 -13.17 10.74
N GLY A 30 -5.71 -12.00 10.09
CA GLY A 30 -6.73 -10.96 10.23
C GLY A 30 -8.12 -11.44 9.78
N ILE A 31 -8.20 -12.17 8.67
CA ILE A 31 -9.44 -12.80 8.21
C ILE A 31 -9.94 -13.82 9.25
N GLY A 32 -9.06 -14.70 9.73
CA GLY A 32 -9.37 -15.69 10.74
C GLY A 32 -9.94 -15.06 12.01
N VAL A 33 -9.27 -14.03 12.55
CA VAL A 33 -9.76 -13.31 13.74
C VAL A 33 -11.13 -12.69 13.51
N THR A 34 -11.38 -12.12 12.35
CA THR A 34 -12.66 -11.49 12.01
C THR A 34 -13.80 -12.54 11.89
N VAL A 35 -13.51 -13.70 11.33
CA VAL A 35 -14.50 -14.78 11.15
C VAL A 35 -14.83 -15.46 12.48
N PHE A 36 -13.80 -15.76 13.30
CA PHE A 36 -14.00 -16.53 14.54
C PHE A 36 -14.38 -15.65 15.74
N LYS A 37 -14.01 -14.37 15.74
CA LYS A 37 -14.31 -13.42 16.82
C LYS A 37 -15.10 -12.22 16.30
N LYS A 38 -16.42 -12.40 16.19
CA LYS A 38 -17.35 -11.40 15.62
C LYS A 38 -17.31 -10.03 16.31
N ASP A 39 -16.92 -9.97 17.58
CA ASP A 39 -16.89 -8.72 18.37
C ASP A 39 -15.53 -8.02 18.38
N SER A 40 -14.53 -8.52 17.65
CA SER A 40 -13.18 -7.98 17.67
C SER A 40 -12.86 -7.17 16.41
N THR A 41 -12.77 -5.86 16.55
CA THR A 41 -12.28 -4.94 15.50
C THR A 41 -10.78 -5.07 15.22
N LYS A 42 -10.04 -5.84 16.03
CA LYS A 42 -8.59 -6.03 15.87
C LYS A 42 -8.23 -6.78 14.58
N GLY A 43 -9.09 -7.66 14.09
CA GLY A 43 -8.88 -8.40 12.84
C GLY A 43 -8.71 -7.47 11.64
N ILE A 44 -9.43 -6.36 11.58
CA ILE A 44 -9.36 -5.35 10.51
C ILE A 44 -7.96 -4.72 10.45
N TRP A 45 -7.38 -4.41 11.62
CA TRP A 45 -6.04 -3.83 11.70
C TRP A 45 -4.95 -4.79 11.21
N TYR A 46 -5.00 -6.05 11.64
CA TYR A 46 -4.05 -7.06 11.18
C TYR A 46 -4.17 -7.30 9.67
N HIS A 47 -5.39 -7.39 9.16
CA HIS A 47 -5.65 -7.51 7.72
C HIS A 47 -5.12 -6.29 6.96
N GLY A 48 -5.44 -5.08 7.42
CA GLY A 48 -4.99 -3.83 6.78
C GLY A 48 -3.47 -3.72 6.70
N VAL A 49 -2.77 -3.96 7.80
CA VAL A 49 -1.29 -3.97 7.83
C VAL A 49 -0.73 -5.05 6.91
N GLY A 50 -1.30 -6.25 6.93
CA GLY A 50 -0.88 -7.34 6.06
C GLY A 50 -1.01 -7.01 4.57
N VAL A 51 -2.13 -6.40 4.17
CA VAL A 51 -2.35 -5.94 2.79
C VAL A 51 -1.33 -4.88 2.38
N VAL A 52 -1.10 -3.87 3.22
CA VAL A 52 -0.11 -2.81 2.93
C VAL A 52 1.28 -3.41 2.73
N VAL A 53 1.72 -4.30 3.61
CA VAL A 53 3.01 -4.97 3.49
C VAL A 53 3.09 -5.78 2.20
N THR A 54 2.09 -6.62 1.92
CA THR A 54 2.06 -7.47 0.72
C THR A 54 2.12 -6.65 -0.56
N VAL A 55 1.28 -5.61 -0.67
CA VAL A 55 1.23 -4.72 -1.85
C VAL A 55 2.55 -3.98 -2.02
N THR A 56 3.12 -3.46 -0.93
CA THR A 56 4.43 -2.77 -0.98
C THR A 56 5.52 -3.70 -1.51
N VAL A 57 5.58 -4.94 -1.03
CA VAL A 57 6.57 -5.93 -1.50
C VAL A 57 6.38 -6.25 -2.98
N ILE A 58 5.14 -6.39 -3.45
CA ILE A 58 4.85 -6.65 -4.87
C ILE A 58 5.33 -5.48 -5.74
N PHE A 59 5.06 -4.23 -5.33
CA PHE A 59 5.55 -3.05 -6.06
C PHE A 59 7.08 -2.94 -6.04
N LEU A 60 7.72 -3.22 -4.91
CA LEU A 60 9.18 -3.25 -4.83
C LEU A 60 9.77 -4.34 -5.74
N LEU A 61 9.16 -5.51 -5.77
CA LEU A 61 9.61 -6.62 -6.62
C LEU A 61 9.49 -6.27 -8.11
N ALA A 62 8.41 -5.59 -8.51
CA ALA A 62 8.21 -5.16 -9.89
C ALA A 62 9.19 -4.07 -10.32
N GLY A 63 9.69 -3.24 -9.39
CA GLY A 63 10.64 -2.15 -9.73
C GLY A 63 12.12 -2.53 -9.53
N TRP A 64 12.39 -3.49 -8.70
CA TRP A 64 13.75 -3.85 -8.29
C TRP A 64 14.55 -4.52 -9.39
N ASN A 65 15.86 -4.27 -9.40
CA ASN A 65 16.81 -4.92 -10.30
C ASN A 65 16.44 -4.80 -11.79
N ASN A 66 15.92 -3.62 -12.20
CA ASN A 66 15.52 -3.35 -13.59
C ASN A 66 14.47 -4.35 -14.12
N THR A 67 13.59 -4.82 -13.25
CA THR A 67 12.44 -5.62 -13.62
C THR A 67 11.38 -4.73 -14.27
N SER A 68 10.65 -5.22 -15.25
CA SER A 68 9.64 -4.43 -15.96
C SER A 68 8.36 -4.31 -15.13
N TYR A 69 7.77 -3.11 -15.13
CA TYR A 69 6.40 -2.90 -14.64
C TYR A 69 5.37 -3.40 -15.63
N TYR A 70 5.68 -3.27 -16.93
CA TYR A 70 4.83 -3.74 -18.03
C TYR A 70 5.67 -4.64 -18.94
N PRO A 71 5.60 -5.97 -18.75
CA PRO A 71 6.28 -6.93 -19.62
C PRO A 71 5.61 -6.95 -20.99
N SER A 72 6.42 -6.91 -22.05
CA SER A 72 5.93 -7.07 -23.41
C SER A 72 5.74 -8.55 -23.74
N PHE A 73 4.64 -8.89 -24.39
CA PHE A 73 4.35 -10.25 -24.85
C PHE A 73 5.09 -10.61 -26.16
N GLY A 74 5.43 -9.61 -26.98
CA GLY A 74 6.08 -9.85 -28.26
C GLY A 74 7.60 -9.92 -28.16
N ASP A 75 8.20 -8.94 -27.53
CA ASP A 75 9.65 -8.86 -27.33
C ASP A 75 9.97 -8.41 -25.90
N LEU A 76 10.70 -9.24 -25.17
CA LEU A 76 11.10 -8.95 -23.79
C LEU A 76 11.96 -7.69 -23.67
N GLN A 77 12.67 -7.29 -24.73
CA GLN A 77 13.49 -6.08 -24.75
C GLN A 77 12.64 -4.80 -24.80
N SER A 78 11.42 -4.88 -25.33
CA SER A 78 10.46 -3.77 -25.40
C SER A 78 9.71 -3.55 -24.10
N SER A 79 10.01 -4.30 -23.03
CA SER A 79 9.37 -4.18 -21.74
C SER A 79 9.74 -2.86 -21.04
N LEU A 80 8.74 -2.19 -20.42
CA LEU A 80 8.96 -0.94 -19.70
C LEU A 80 9.56 -1.21 -18.32
N THR A 81 10.77 -0.72 -18.13
CA THR A 81 11.52 -0.78 -16.85
C THR A 81 11.71 0.64 -16.29
N ILE A 82 12.13 0.75 -15.04
CA ILE A 82 12.47 2.05 -14.44
C ILE A 82 13.49 2.82 -15.30
N ARG A 83 14.46 2.13 -15.92
CA ARG A 83 15.53 2.79 -16.70
C ARG A 83 15.04 3.39 -18.01
N ASN A 84 14.13 2.74 -18.72
CA ASN A 84 13.68 3.17 -20.04
C ASN A 84 12.37 3.96 -20.01
N SER A 85 11.62 3.94 -18.92
CA SER A 85 10.35 4.65 -18.77
C SER A 85 10.36 5.75 -17.70
N SER A 86 11.49 5.95 -17.01
CA SER A 86 11.63 7.05 -16.05
C SER A 86 11.57 8.40 -16.75
N SER A 87 10.94 9.35 -16.08
CA SER A 87 10.93 10.75 -16.45
C SER A 87 12.33 11.38 -16.33
N SER A 88 12.48 12.61 -16.83
CA SER A 88 13.74 13.34 -16.72
C SER A 88 14.17 13.50 -15.24
N GLN A 89 15.47 13.64 -15.03
CA GLN A 89 16.03 13.80 -13.68
C GLN A 89 15.45 15.02 -12.95
N TYR A 90 15.15 16.08 -13.70
CA TYR A 90 14.50 17.27 -13.15
C TYR A 90 13.10 16.93 -12.58
N THR A 91 12.30 16.19 -13.34
CA THR A 91 10.96 15.78 -12.90
C THR A 91 11.02 14.86 -11.69
N LEU A 92 11.96 13.93 -11.64
CA LEU A 92 12.15 13.03 -10.50
C LEU A 92 12.54 13.81 -9.23
N ASN A 93 13.44 14.78 -9.34
CA ASN A 93 13.81 15.64 -8.22
C ASN A 93 12.63 16.47 -7.73
N THR A 94 11.86 17.05 -8.65
CA THR A 94 10.66 17.82 -8.30
C THR A 94 9.62 16.94 -7.58
N MET A 95 9.37 15.73 -8.07
CA MET A 95 8.49 14.77 -7.42
C MET A 95 8.99 14.35 -6.03
N MET A 96 10.31 14.23 -5.86
CA MET A 96 10.88 13.95 -4.54
C MET A 96 10.57 15.09 -3.55
N TYR A 97 10.72 16.34 -3.94
CA TYR A 97 10.36 17.48 -3.08
C TYR A 97 8.86 17.50 -2.78
N VAL A 98 8.01 17.25 -3.77
CA VAL A 98 6.56 17.17 -3.57
C VAL A 98 6.19 16.04 -2.61
N SER A 99 6.87 14.90 -2.67
CA SER A 99 6.59 13.78 -1.78
C SER A 99 6.88 14.10 -0.31
N PHE A 100 7.79 15.04 0.00
CA PHE A 100 7.98 15.51 1.37
C PHE A 100 6.79 16.32 1.91
N LEU A 101 5.93 16.87 1.05
CA LEU A 101 4.69 17.54 1.48
C LEU A 101 3.59 16.56 1.87
N ILE A 102 3.65 15.32 1.39
CA ILE A 102 2.62 14.29 1.68
C ILE A 102 2.43 14.06 3.18
N PRO A 103 3.48 13.90 4.02
CA PRO A 103 3.33 13.74 5.46
C PRO A 103 2.59 14.90 6.13
N PHE A 104 2.78 16.14 5.66
CA PHE A 104 2.08 17.31 6.20
C PHE A 104 0.58 17.26 5.86
N VAL A 105 0.25 16.89 4.63
CA VAL A 105 -1.14 16.72 4.19
C VAL A 105 -1.81 15.59 4.97
N LEU A 106 -1.13 14.46 5.14
CA LEU A 106 -1.62 13.33 5.94
C LEU A 106 -1.84 13.73 7.41
N GLY A 107 -0.89 14.47 7.99
CA GLY A 107 -1.02 14.99 9.35
C GLY A 107 -2.25 15.90 9.50
N TYR A 108 -2.49 16.78 8.51
CA TYR A 108 -3.68 17.62 8.48
C TYR A 108 -4.98 16.80 8.36
N ILE A 109 -5.02 15.82 7.48
CA ILE A 109 -6.18 14.92 7.31
C ILE A 109 -6.47 14.18 8.62
N ILE A 110 -5.45 13.59 9.25
CA ILE A 110 -5.58 12.87 10.52
C ILE A 110 -6.09 13.82 11.62
N TYR A 111 -5.58 15.05 11.66
CA TYR A 111 -6.00 16.06 12.63
C TYR A 111 -7.49 16.41 12.46
N VAL A 112 -7.92 16.66 11.22
CA VAL A 112 -9.32 16.98 10.91
C VAL A 112 -10.23 15.80 11.26
N TRP A 113 -9.86 14.58 10.85
CA TRP A 113 -10.64 13.38 11.15
C TRP A 113 -10.79 13.16 12.66
N ARG A 114 -9.69 13.31 13.41
CA ARG A 114 -9.76 13.20 14.88
C ARG A 114 -10.70 14.24 15.48
N LYS A 115 -10.70 15.47 14.98
CA LYS A 115 -11.63 16.48 15.47
C LYS A 115 -13.09 16.16 15.14
N MET A 116 -13.35 15.60 13.97
CA MET A 116 -14.70 15.18 13.58
C MET A 116 -15.18 13.98 14.40
N ASP A 117 -14.32 13.00 14.68
CA ASP A 117 -14.66 11.81 15.47
C ASP A 117 -14.89 12.10 16.96
N PHE A 118 -14.36 13.20 17.50
CA PHE A 118 -14.62 13.61 18.89
C PHE A 118 -16.06 14.06 19.11
N HIS A 119 -16.77 14.45 18.08
CA HIS A 119 -18.21 14.75 18.12
C HIS A 119 -18.99 13.61 17.46
N LYS A 120 -19.11 12.49 18.17
CA LYS A 120 -20.12 11.50 17.82
C LYS A 120 -21.49 12.13 17.98
N ILE A 121 -22.17 12.33 16.87
CA ILE A 121 -23.56 12.80 16.87
C ILE A 121 -24.37 11.78 17.67
N ASN A 122 -24.90 12.21 18.82
CA ASN A 122 -25.80 11.40 19.61
C ASN A 122 -27.19 11.42 18.98
N GLU A 123 -27.95 10.34 19.14
CA GLU A 123 -29.35 10.26 18.67
C GLU A 123 -30.21 11.43 19.21
N SER A 124 -29.87 11.99 20.37
CA SER A 124 -30.52 13.16 20.95
C SER A 124 -30.18 14.48 20.19
N GLU A 125 -29.10 14.54 19.44
CA GLU A 125 -28.73 15.70 18.60
C GLU A 125 -29.39 15.60 17.23
N MET A 126 -29.52 14.39 16.68
CA MET A 126 -30.29 14.18 15.43
C MET A 126 -31.76 14.53 15.59
N ALA A 127 -32.34 14.29 16.76
CA ALA A 127 -33.73 14.68 17.05
C ALA A 127 -33.93 16.18 17.25
N LYS A 128 -32.86 16.97 17.43
CA LYS A 128 -32.93 18.43 17.60
C LYS A 128 -32.75 19.21 16.30
N ASP A 129 -32.15 18.61 15.29
CA ASP A 129 -31.86 19.27 13.98
C ASP A 129 -33.03 19.20 12.98
N GLU A 130 -34.19 18.68 13.36
CA GLU A 130 -35.40 18.74 12.54
C GLU A 130 -36.10 20.13 12.56
N LYS A 131 -35.39 21.20 12.90
CA LYS A 131 -35.93 22.55 12.94
C LYS A 131 -35.18 23.54 12.05
N TYR A 132 -34.95 23.17 10.79
CA TYR A 132 -34.64 24.17 9.75
C TYR A 132 -35.44 23.87 8.50
#